data_636961a555a346c8365a234c762ebbfb
#
_entry.id   636961a555a346c8365a234c762ebbfb
#
_cell.length_a   1.000
_cell.length_b   1.000
_cell.length_c   1.000
_cell.angle_alpha   90.00
_cell.angle_beta   90.00
_cell.angle_gamma   90.00
#
_symmetry.space_group_name_H-M   'P 1'
#
loop_
_entity.id
_entity.type
_entity.pdbx_description
1 polymer ?
#
loop_
_entity_poly.entity_id
_entity_poly.type
_entity_poly.pdbx_seq_one_letter_code
_entity_poly.pdbx_strand_id
1 'polypeptide(L)'
;DSPKVVKFVFSDHHDAYVLERADKLGVANASLELKEFTSKVDYEKALVEILEAQEIDLILLAGYMKIIGSTMLARYKGKIINVHPSFLPDFAGSPHAIEESHEAKYGLGITIHYVDEGVDTGEIIAQIPVAYHESLEVYEERVHEAEHELYPKVVRQIILHQQ
;
A
#
# COMPACT_ATOMS: atom_id res chain seq x y z
N ASP A 1 -10.71 -0.25 23.83
CA ASP A 1 -9.63 0.51 23.24
C ASP A 1 -8.73 -0.40 22.42
N SER A 2 -8.70 -0.19 21.12
CA SER A 2 -7.88 -1.05 20.28
C SER A 2 -6.40 -0.70 20.47
N PRO A 3 -5.55 -1.70 20.57
CA PRO A 3 -4.12 -1.45 20.66
C PRO A 3 -3.69 -0.64 19.43
N LYS A 4 -2.65 0.17 19.61
CA LYS A 4 -2.10 0.93 18.49
C LYS A 4 -1.67 -0.05 17.42
N VAL A 5 -2.36 -0.02 16.29
CA VAL A 5 -2.07 -0.91 15.17
C VAL A 5 -0.91 -0.36 14.36
N VAL A 6 -0.87 0.97 14.16
CA VAL A 6 0.21 1.61 13.40
C VAL A 6 1.36 1.91 14.33
N LYS A 7 2.46 1.18 14.15
CA LYS A 7 3.64 1.29 14.99
C LYS A 7 4.68 2.24 14.40
N PHE A 8 4.69 2.37 13.07
CA PHE A 8 5.72 3.10 12.37
C PHE A 8 5.20 3.57 11.02
N VAL A 9 5.62 4.76 10.60
CA VAL A 9 5.28 5.32 9.29
C VAL A 9 6.57 5.59 8.53
N PHE A 10 6.63 5.16 7.29
CA PHE A 10 7.76 5.39 6.41
C PHE A 10 7.33 6.12 5.16
N SER A 11 8.16 7.02 4.64
CA SER A 11 7.96 7.63 3.34
C SER A 11 9.26 7.62 2.54
N ASP A 12 9.10 7.51 1.23
CA ASP A 12 10.23 7.62 0.30
C ASP A 12 10.52 9.07 -0.11
N HIS A 13 9.88 10.01 0.57
CA HIS A 13 10.12 11.45 0.40
C HIS A 13 10.21 12.12 1.77
N HIS A 14 11.31 12.86 1.99
CA HIS A 14 11.54 13.52 3.29
C HIS A 14 10.48 14.57 3.63
N ASP A 15 9.85 15.17 2.62
CA ASP A 15 8.87 16.23 2.80
C ASP A 15 7.42 15.74 2.75
N ALA A 16 7.19 14.43 2.82
CA ALA A 16 5.85 13.87 2.74
C ALA A 16 4.99 14.30 3.93
N TYR A 17 3.75 14.69 3.65
CA TYR A 17 2.81 15.14 4.67
C TYR A 17 2.49 14.04 5.70
N VAL A 18 2.55 12.78 5.30
CA VAL A 18 2.27 11.67 6.21
C VAL A 18 3.24 11.66 7.40
N LEU A 19 4.47 12.16 7.22
CA LEU A 19 5.45 12.23 8.30
C LEU A 19 5.04 13.26 9.36
N GLU A 20 4.51 14.41 8.93
CA GLU A 20 3.98 15.40 9.85
C GLU A 20 2.80 14.86 10.65
N ARG A 21 1.92 14.13 9.97
CA ARG A 21 0.77 13.52 10.63
C ARG A 21 1.21 12.48 11.66
N ALA A 22 2.25 11.69 11.32
CA ALA A 22 2.80 10.71 12.26
C ALA A 22 3.36 11.40 13.50
N ASP A 23 4.09 12.49 13.32
CA ASP A 23 4.63 13.26 14.44
C ASP A 23 3.52 13.77 15.35
N LYS A 24 2.46 14.31 14.77
CA LYS A 24 1.32 14.83 15.55
C LYS A 24 0.61 13.74 16.35
N LEU A 25 0.62 12.52 15.82
CA LEU A 25 -0.03 11.37 16.47
C LEU A 25 0.91 10.62 17.41
N GLY A 26 2.16 11.05 17.51
CA GLY A 26 3.15 10.39 18.35
C GLY A 26 3.59 9.04 17.80
N VAL A 27 3.55 8.88 16.48
CA VAL A 27 3.95 7.63 15.81
C VAL A 27 5.38 7.79 15.30
N ALA A 28 6.24 6.81 15.61
CA ALA A 28 7.61 6.80 15.10
C ALA A 28 7.59 6.79 13.58
N ASN A 29 8.53 7.50 12.97
CA ASN A 29 8.56 7.61 11.51
C ASN A 29 9.97 7.82 11.00
N ALA A 30 10.17 7.58 9.71
CA ALA A 30 11.44 7.82 9.04
C ALA A 30 11.19 8.01 7.54
N SER A 31 12.20 8.52 6.87
CA SER A 31 12.17 8.65 5.41
C SER A 31 13.55 8.38 4.82
N LEU A 32 13.56 7.85 3.62
CA LEU A 32 14.75 7.65 2.81
C LEU A 32 14.39 7.99 1.38
N GLU A 33 15.26 8.69 0.66
CA GLU A 33 15.01 8.97 -0.75
C GLU A 33 15.97 8.15 -1.61
N LEU A 34 15.45 7.54 -2.65
CA LEU A 34 16.23 6.67 -3.52
C LEU A 34 17.48 7.36 -4.09
N LYS A 35 17.36 8.65 -4.40
CA LYS A 35 18.47 9.44 -4.96
C LYS A 35 19.67 9.55 -4.01
N GLU A 36 19.49 9.24 -2.72
CA GLU A 36 20.56 9.29 -1.73
C GLU A 36 21.40 8.01 -1.69
N PHE A 37 21.02 7.02 -2.49
CA PHE A 37 21.69 5.73 -2.51
C PHE A 37 22.27 5.45 -3.89
N THR A 38 23.27 4.58 -3.95
CA THR A 38 23.92 4.22 -5.22
C THR A 38 23.06 3.26 -6.05
N SER A 39 22.15 2.54 -5.39
CA SER A 39 21.27 1.58 -6.07
C SER A 39 19.98 1.38 -5.28
N LYS A 40 18.97 0.82 -5.95
CA LYS A 40 17.73 0.46 -5.29
C LYS A 40 17.95 -0.64 -4.25
N VAL A 41 18.92 -1.54 -4.50
CA VAL A 41 19.26 -2.60 -3.54
C VAL A 41 19.75 -1.98 -2.23
N ASP A 42 20.65 -1.00 -2.31
CA ASP A 42 21.17 -0.31 -1.13
C ASP A 42 20.05 0.42 -0.39
N TYR A 43 19.16 1.07 -1.13
CA TYR A 43 18.00 1.74 -0.56
C TYR A 43 17.13 0.74 0.21
N GLU A 44 16.82 -0.41 -0.39
CA GLU A 44 15.98 -1.41 0.26
C GLU A 44 16.67 -2.05 1.47
N LYS A 45 17.99 -2.24 1.42
CA LYS A 45 18.72 -2.74 2.58
C LYS A 45 18.60 -1.79 3.76
N ALA A 46 18.72 -0.49 3.52
CA ALA A 46 18.55 0.51 4.57
C ALA A 46 17.13 0.50 5.13
N LEU A 47 16.13 0.37 4.24
CA LEU A 47 14.73 0.29 4.65
C LEU A 47 14.46 -0.95 5.51
N VAL A 48 14.98 -2.11 5.11
CA VAL A 48 14.83 -3.34 5.89
C VAL A 48 15.42 -3.18 7.28
N GLU A 49 16.61 -2.57 7.39
CA GLU A 49 17.24 -2.32 8.69
C GLU A 49 16.35 -1.47 9.60
N ILE A 50 15.74 -0.43 9.05
CA ILE A 50 14.82 0.42 9.79
C ILE A 50 13.61 -0.38 10.28
N LEU A 51 13.01 -1.17 9.40
CA LEU A 51 11.82 -1.94 9.73
C LEU A 51 12.11 -3.03 10.76
N GLU A 52 13.27 -3.68 10.65
CA GLU A 52 13.67 -4.68 11.63
C GLU A 52 13.93 -4.07 13.01
N ALA A 53 14.55 -2.90 13.04
CA ALA A 53 14.78 -2.19 14.30
C ALA A 53 13.48 -1.81 14.99
N GLN A 54 12.41 -1.58 14.22
CA GLN A 54 11.09 -1.25 14.75
C GLN A 54 10.24 -2.51 15.00
N GLU A 55 10.78 -3.69 14.74
CA GLU A 55 10.07 -4.96 14.95
C GLU A 55 8.74 -5.01 14.20
N ILE A 56 8.77 -4.64 12.91
CA ILE A 56 7.58 -4.61 12.09
C ILE A 56 7.21 -6.03 11.63
N ASP A 57 5.93 -6.38 11.75
CA ASP A 57 5.40 -7.69 11.38
C ASP A 57 4.54 -7.65 10.11
N LEU A 58 3.98 -6.50 9.78
CA LEU A 58 3.09 -6.36 8.63
C LEU A 58 3.31 -4.99 8.03
N ILE A 59 3.44 -4.94 6.71
CA ILE A 59 3.67 -3.70 5.97
C ILE A 59 2.47 -3.41 5.10
N LEU A 60 1.92 -2.20 5.24
CA LEU A 60 0.80 -1.73 4.43
C LEU A 60 1.32 -0.67 3.47
N LEU A 61 1.18 -0.93 2.17
CA LEU A 61 1.52 0.08 1.18
C LEU A 61 0.32 1.02 0.99
N ALA A 62 0.60 2.31 1.02
CA ALA A 62 -0.41 3.34 0.82
C ALA A 62 0.19 4.40 -0.11
N GLY A 63 -0.07 4.25 -1.40
CA GLY A 63 0.46 5.18 -2.39
C GLY A 63 1.96 5.08 -2.61
N TYR A 64 2.57 3.97 -2.24
CA TYR A 64 4.00 3.75 -2.47
C TYR A 64 4.17 3.30 -3.93
N MET A 65 4.81 4.12 -4.72
CA MET A 65 4.85 3.94 -6.17
C MET A 65 6.03 3.11 -6.68
N LYS A 66 7.00 2.81 -5.82
CA LYS A 66 8.14 1.99 -6.23
C LYS A 66 7.79 0.51 -6.21
N ILE A 67 8.35 -0.24 -7.14
CA ILE A 67 8.20 -1.70 -7.13
C ILE A 67 8.99 -2.26 -5.95
N ILE A 68 8.37 -3.18 -5.21
CA ILE A 68 9.05 -3.85 -4.09
C ILE A 68 10.05 -4.84 -4.69
N GLY A 69 11.30 -4.69 -4.33
CA GLY A 69 12.37 -5.52 -4.87
C GLY A 69 12.64 -6.76 -4.05
N SER A 70 13.62 -7.54 -4.53
CA SER A 70 13.95 -8.83 -3.94
C SER A 70 14.46 -8.73 -2.49
N THR A 71 15.12 -7.63 -2.14
CA THR A 71 15.63 -7.46 -0.78
C THR A 71 14.50 -7.38 0.24
N MET A 72 13.48 -6.57 -0.07
CA MET A 72 12.30 -6.45 0.78
C MET A 72 11.52 -7.77 0.82
N LEU A 73 11.32 -8.39 -0.34
CA LEU A 73 10.57 -9.64 -0.43
C LEU A 73 11.26 -10.79 0.28
N ALA A 74 12.61 -10.84 0.24
CA ALA A 74 13.33 -11.89 0.95
C ALA A 74 13.04 -11.85 2.45
N ARG A 75 12.84 -10.65 3.01
CA ARG A 75 12.61 -10.49 4.45
C ARG A 75 11.13 -10.51 4.84
N TYR A 76 10.27 -9.95 3.97
CA TYR A 76 8.86 -9.72 4.33
C TYR A 76 7.85 -10.38 3.41
N LYS A 77 8.25 -11.44 2.69
CA LYS A 77 7.31 -12.16 1.82
C LYS A 77 6.10 -12.65 2.63
N GLY A 78 4.92 -12.43 2.08
CA GLY A 78 3.67 -12.78 2.75
C GLY A 78 3.26 -11.81 3.84
N LYS A 79 4.00 -10.71 4.00
CA LYS A 79 3.76 -9.71 5.06
C LYS A 79 3.64 -8.29 4.52
N ILE A 80 3.56 -8.15 3.19
CA ILE A 80 3.38 -6.85 2.55
C ILE A 80 2.05 -6.88 1.81
N ILE A 81 1.17 -5.94 2.11
CA ILE A 81 -0.11 -5.85 1.43
C ILE A 81 -0.26 -4.49 0.77
N ASN A 82 -1.02 -4.47 -0.32
CA ASN A 82 -1.25 -3.27 -1.11
C ASN A 82 -2.71 -3.18 -1.50
N VAL A 83 -3.19 -1.96 -1.73
CA VAL A 83 -4.50 -1.74 -2.31
C VAL A 83 -4.30 -1.19 -3.73
N HIS A 84 -4.89 -1.85 -4.71
CA HIS A 84 -4.81 -1.45 -6.12
C HIS A 84 -6.19 -0.96 -6.56
N PRO A 85 -6.29 0.22 -7.20
CA PRO A 85 -7.59 0.82 -7.53
C PRO A 85 -8.19 0.29 -8.83
N SER A 86 -8.29 -1.02 -8.95
CA SER A 86 -9.03 -1.69 -10.02
C SER A 86 -9.50 -3.04 -9.51
N PHE A 87 -10.41 -3.65 -10.25
CA PHE A 87 -10.89 -5.00 -9.95
C PHE A 87 -9.95 -5.99 -10.68
N LEU A 88 -8.87 -6.38 -9.97
CA LEU A 88 -7.84 -7.25 -10.58
C LEU A 88 -8.43 -8.57 -11.08
N PRO A 89 -7.95 -9.13 -12.17
CA PRO A 89 -6.69 -8.79 -12.86
C PRO A 89 -6.81 -7.62 -13.85
N ASP A 90 -7.97 -7.00 -13.96
CA ASP A 90 -8.13 -5.87 -14.88
C ASP A 90 -7.20 -4.74 -14.47
N PHE A 91 -6.47 -4.18 -15.43
CA PHE A 91 -5.55 -3.06 -15.24
C PHE A 91 -4.42 -3.33 -14.24
N ALA A 92 -4.01 -4.59 -14.10
CA ALA A 92 -2.87 -4.94 -13.28
C ALA A 92 -1.62 -4.23 -13.80
N GLY A 93 -0.79 -3.72 -12.89
CA GLY A 93 0.46 -3.06 -13.23
C GLY A 93 0.33 -1.63 -13.72
N SER A 94 -0.89 -1.13 -13.88
CA SER A 94 -1.09 0.24 -14.38
C SER A 94 -0.97 1.26 -13.24
N PRO A 95 -0.15 2.32 -13.41
CA PRO A 95 -0.12 3.43 -12.44
C PRO A 95 -1.31 4.38 -12.62
N HIS A 96 -2.15 4.16 -13.66
CA HIS A 96 -3.31 5.00 -13.96
C HIS A 96 -4.59 4.17 -13.99
N ALA A 97 -4.70 3.18 -13.10
CA ALA A 97 -5.81 2.23 -13.11
C ALA A 97 -7.17 2.89 -12.91
N ILE A 98 -7.25 3.96 -12.11
CA ILE A 98 -8.52 4.67 -11.89
C ILE A 98 -9.00 5.28 -13.21
N GLU A 99 -8.13 6.02 -13.87
CA GLU A 99 -8.47 6.70 -15.13
C GLU A 99 -8.78 5.70 -16.22
N GLU A 100 -7.97 4.65 -16.32
CA GLU A 100 -8.13 3.64 -17.38
C GLU A 100 -9.41 2.83 -17.21
N SER A 101 -9.72 2.40 -16.00
CA SER A 101 -10.95 1.64 -15.75
C SER A 101 -12.18 2.52 -15.94
N HIS A 102 -12.09 3.78 -15.54
CA HIS A 102 -13.18 4.73 -15.73
C HIS A 102 -13.46 4.93 -17.23
N GLU A 103 -12.44 5.16 -18.03
CA GLU A 103 -12.59 5.33 -19.47
C GLU A 103 -13.15 4.08 -20.13
N ALA A 104 -12.65 2.92 -19.74
CA ALA A 104 -13.08 1.64 -20.31
C ALA A 104 -14.46 1.20 -19.81
N LYS A 105 -14.90 1.71 -18.67
CA LYS A 105 -16.17 1.37 -18.01
C LYS A 105 -16.23 -0.09 -17.60
N TYR A 106 -15.08 -0.68 -17.30
CA TYR A 106 -15.00 -2.01 -16.70
C TYR A 106 -13.78 -2.10 -15.79
N GLY A 107 -13.69 -3.18 -15.03
CA GLY A 107 -12.61 -3.33 -14.07
C GLY A 107 -12.71 -2.33 -12.92
N LEU A 108 -13.92 -1.83 -12.66
CA LEU A 108 -14.17 -0.79 -11.67
C LEU A 108 -14.25 -1.40 -10.27
N GLY A 109 -13.30 -1.05 -9.43
CA GLY A 109 -13.27 -1.59 -8.08
C GLY A 109 -11.95 -1.33 -7.40
N ILE A 110 -11.77 -1.98 -6.26
CA ILE A 110 -10.50 -1.99 -5.55
C ILE A 110 -10.16 -3.42 -5.15
N THR A 111 -8.87 -3.71 -5.09
CA THR A 111 -8.36 -5.02 -4.72
C THR A 111 -7.27 -4.86 -3.67
N ILE A 112 -7.39 -5.60 -2.57
CA ILE A 112 -6.33 -5.68 -1.56
C ILE A 112 -5.66 -7.02 -1.76
N HIS A 113 -4.34 -7.02 -1.91
CA HIS A 113 -3.59 -8.23 -2.24
C HIS A 113 -2.23 -8.24 -1.55
N TYR A 114 -1.66 -9.43 -1.40
CA TYR A 114 -0.27 -9.56 -0.99
C TYR A 114 0.64 -9.16 -2.14
N VAL A 115 1.79 -8.61 -1.80
CA VAL A 115 2.80 -8.20 -2.79
C VAL A 115 3.78 -9.36 -2.99
N ASP A 116 3.99 -9.73 -4.26
CA ASP A 116 4.97 -10.75 -4.64
C ASP A 116 5.94 -10.17 -5.69
N GLU A 117 6.64 -11.05 -6.41
CA GLU A 117 7.65 -10.64 -7.39
C GLU A 117 7.07 -9.92 -8.61
N GLY A 118 5.78 -10.11 -8.88
CA GLY A 118 5.11 -9.45 -10.00
C GLY A 118 4.49 -8.13 -9.60
N VAL A 119 3.90 -7.43 -10.57
CA VAL A 119 3.22 -6.17 -10.32
C VAL A 119 1.72 -6.43 -10.30
N ASP A 120 1.11 -6.28 -9.13
CA ASP A 120 -0.32 -6.51 -8.88
C ASP A 120 -0.76 -7.94 -9.23
N THR A 121 0.12 -8.92 -8.97
CA THR A 121 -0.13 -10.34 -9.27
C THR A 121 -0.21 -11.23 -8.04
N GLY A 122 0.01 -10.68 -6.85
CA GLY A 122 -0.02 -11.46 -5.62
C GLY A 122 -1.42 -11.93 -5.24
N GLU A 123 -1.48 -12.81 -4.26
CA GLU A 123 -2.74 -13.39 -3.79
C GLU A 123 -3.73 -12.32 -3.37
N ILE A 124 -4.95 -12.39 -3.87
CA ILE A 124 -6.02 -11.44 -3.53
C ILE A 124 -6.57 -11.78 -2.16
N ILE A 125 -6.62 -10.77 -1.30
CA ILE A 125 -7.16 -10.90 0.06
C ILE A 125 -8.65 -10.50 0.08
N ALA A 126 -8.97 -9.37 -0.55
CA ALA A 126 -10.32 -8.85 -0.60
C ALA A 126 -10.49 -7.99 -1.83
N GLN A 127 -11.70 -7.93 -2.35
CA GLN A 127 -11.97 -7.23 -3.59
C GLN A 127 -13.43 -6.77 -3.57
N ILE A 128 -13.67 -5.50 -3.88
CA ILE A 128 -15.04 -5.00 -4.01
C ILE A 128 -15.19 -4.17 -5.27
N PRO A 129 -16.37 -4.22 -5.92
CA PRO A 129 -16.65 -3.33 -7.04
C PRO A 129 -16.93 -1.92 -6.55
N VAL A 130 -16.66 -0.93 -7.39
CA VAL A 130 -16.99 0.47 -7.13
C VAL A 130 -17.89 0.95 -8.26
N ALA A 131 -19.01 1.55 -7.90
CA ALA A 131 -20.02 1.97 -8.88
C ALA A 131 -19.47 3.04 -9.83
N TYR A 132 -19.72 2.87 -11.12
CA TYR A 132 -19.34 3.83 -12.14
C TYR A 132 -20.08 5.16 -11.94
N HIS A 133 -19.40 6.25 -12.22
CA HIS A 133 -20.01 7.56 -12.36
C HIS A 133 -19.36 8.21 -13.57
N GLU A 134 -20.13 8.96 -14.36
CA GLU A 134 -19.60 9.57 -15.57
C GLU A 134 -18.52 10.62 -15.29
N SER A 135 -18.55 11.27 -14.12
CA SER A 135 -17.49 12.17 -13.70
C SER A 135 -16.33 11.37 -13.11
N LEU A 136 -15.14 11.53 -13.70
CA LEU A 136 -13.93 10.89 -13.18
C LEU A 136 -13.67 11.33 -11.75
N GLU A 137 -13.86 12.60 -11.45
CA GLU A 137 -13.63 13.15 -10.11
C GLU A 137 -14.52 12.46 -9.06
N VAL A 138 -15.80 12.28 -9.40
CA VAL A 138 -16.75 11.61 -8.50
C VAL A 138 -16.38 10.14 -8.35
N TYR A 139 -16.01 9.48 -9.45
CA TYR A 139 -15.60 8.08 -9.39
C TYR A 139 -14.36 7.92 -8.52
N GLU A 140 -13.38 8.79 -8.66
CA GLU A 140 -12.16 8.76 -7.87
C GLU A 140 -12.46 8.91 -6.38
N GLU A 141 -13.38 9.81 -6.02
CA GLU A 141 -13.81 9.95 -4.62
C GLU A 141 -14.42 8.66 -4.09
N ARG A 142 -15.22 7.98 -4.90
CA ARG A 142 -15.82 6.69 -4.53
C ARG A 142 -14.75 5.63 -4.29
N VAL A 143 -13.70 5.61 -5.12
CA VAL A 143 -12.59 4.68 -4.96
C VAL A 143 -11.90 4.94 -3.62
N HIS A 144 -11.59 6.19 -3.31
CA HIS A 144 -10.91 6.52 -2.05
C HIS A 144 -11.78 6.21 -0.83
N GLU A 145 -13.08 6.47 -0.89
CA GLU A 145 -13.99 6.10 0.18
C GLU A 145 -14.01 4.60 0.41
N ALA A 146 -14.05 3.82 -0.69
CA ALA A 146 -14.04 2.38 -0.61
C ALA A 146 -12.73 1.86 0.02
N GLU A 147 -11.60 2.45 -0.34
CA GLU A 147 -10.30 2.10 0.26
C GLU A 147 -10.30 2.39 1.75
N HIS A 148 -10.74 3.57 2.15
CA HIS A 148 -10.77 3.98 3.55
C HIS A 148 -11.69 3.10 4.40
N GLU A 149 -12.72 2.55 3.81
CA GLU A 149 -13.64 1.67 4.51
C GLU A 149 -13.12 0.23 4.57
N LEU A 150 -12.62 -0.29 3.45
CA LEU A 150 -12.24 -1.70 3.35
C LEU A 150 -10.86 -1.99 3.96
N TYR A 151 -9.87 -1.14 3.72
CA TYR A 151 -8.49 -1.42 4.13
C TYR A 151 -8.36 -1.66 5.64
N PRO A 152 -8.89 -0.79 6.50
CA PRO A 152 -8.79 -1.04 7.95
C PRO A 152 -9.46 -2.33 8.39
N LYS A 153 -10.59 -2.70 7.78
CA LYS A 153 -11.28 -3.95 8.10
C LYS A 153 -10.44 -5.16 7.77
N VAL A 154 -9.82 -5.16 6.58
CA VAL A 154 -8.97 -6.26 6.13
C VAL A 154 -7.74 -6.38 7.02
N VAL A 155 -7.10 -5.26 7.32
CA VAL A 155 -5.91 -5.23 8.19
C VAL A 155 -6.24 -5.81 9.55
N ARG A 156 -7.37 -5.40 10.12
CA ARG A 156 -7.81 -5.92 11.43
C ARG A 156 -8.00 -7.41 11.41
N GLN A 157 -8.61 -7.94 10.35
CA GLN A 157 -8.80 -9.38 10.21
C GLN A 157 -7.48 -10.13 10.10
N ILE A 158 -6.53 -9.60 9.33
CA ILE A 158 -5.21 -10.22 9.21
C ILE A 158 -4.52 -10.28 10.57
N ILE A 159 -4.55 -9.18 11.32
CA ILE A 159 -3.90 -9.10 12.63
C ILE A 159 -4.53 -10.09 13.59
N LEU A 160 -5.86 -10.20 13.60
CA LEU A 160 -6.56 -11.12 14.49
C LEU A 160 -6.25 -12.58 14.16
N HIS A 161 -6.06 -12.90 12.89
CA HIS A 161 -5.74 -14.28 12.48
C HIS A 161 -4.29 -14.68 12.70
N GLN A 162 -3.41 -13.71 12.98
CA GLN A 162 -2.00 -14.00 13.27
C GLN A 162 -1.75 -14.35 14.73
N GLN A 163 -2.78 -14.27 15.55
CA GLN A 163 -2.65 -14.56 16.98
C GLN A 163 -3.02 -16.04 17.26
#